data_4d9c3d93033329a49c80e8942cc7cf40
#
_entry.id   4d9c3d93033329a49c80e8942cc7cf40
#
_cell.length_a   1.000
_cell.length_b   1.000
_cell.length_c   1.000
_cell.angle_alpha   90.00
_cell.angle_beta   90.00
_cell.angle_gamma   90.00
#
_symmetry.space_group_name_H-M   'P 1'
#
loop_
_entity.id
_entity.type
_entity.pdbx_description
1 polymer ?
#
loop_
_entity_poly.entity_id
_entity_poly.type
_entity_poly.pdbx_seq_one_letter_code
_entity_poly.pdbx_strand_id
1 'polypeptide(L)'
;LCDRRQRQMCIRDRDIFNPKTIRSTMGSIYRMPFLIVDDAVGFVKGLKARKICTYAAHLHGVHSYREEDYTKGTAFLIGNEGNGLTDAMAEAAECLIRIPMEGKVESLNAAIASAVLMYEAHGQRA
;
A
#
# COMPACT_ATOMS: atom_id res chain seq x y z
N LEU A 1 -9.98 -14.90 2.17
CA LEU A 1 -10.69 -13.64 2.37
C LEU A 1 -9.86 -12.43 1.97
N CYS A 2 -8.59 -12.47 2.27
CA CYS A 2 -7.67 -11.39 1.91
C CYS A 2 -7.28 -11.39 0.44
N ASP A 3 -7.53 -12.48 -0.25
CA ASP A 3 -7.06 -12.69 -1.62
C ASP A 3 -7.76 -11.80 -2.63
N ARG A 4 -8.99 -11.41 -2.34
CA ARG A 4 -9.82 -10.67 -3.28
C ARG A 4 -10.23 -9.29 -2.76
N ARG A 5 -9.85 -8.97 -1.54
CA ARG A 5 -10.19 -7.69 -0.94
C ARG A 5 -8.93 -6.92 -0.59
N GLN A 6 -8.95 -5.68 -0.91
CA GLN A 6 -7.89 -4.76 -0.54
C GLN A 6 -8.25 -4.12 0.80
N ARG A 7 -7.25 -3.95 1.64
CA ARG A 7 -7.40 -3.26 2.91
C ARG A 7 -6.53 -2.03 2.92
N GLN A 8 -7.10 -0.95 3.35
CA GLN A 8 -6.39 0.30 3.49
C GLN A 8 -6.08 0.54 4.95
N MET A 9 -4.83 0.89 5.23
CA MET A 9 -4.42 1.35 6.55
C MET A 9 -4.00 2.80 6.47
N CYS A 10 -4.53 3.61 7.36
CA CYS A 10 -4.14 5.00 7.52
C CYS A 10 -3.62 5.21 8.93
N ILE A 11 -2.43 5.77 9.05
CA ILE A 11 -1.83 6.11 10.34
C ILE A 11 -1.49 7.59 10.32
N ARG A 12 -2.09 8.35 11.24
CA ARG A 12 -1.86 9.80 11.36
C ARG A 12 -2.10 10.55 10.06
N ASP A 13 -2.93 9.98 9.22
CA ASP A 13 -3.27 10.55 7.94
C ASP A 13 -4.64 11.21 8.05
N ARG A 14 -5.34 11.33 6.95
CA ARG A 14 -6.64 11.95 6.93
C ARG A 14 -7.66 11.13 7.73
N ASP A 15 -8.53 11.82 8.46
CA ASP A 15 -9.66 11.16 9.12
C ASP A 15 -10.59 10.55 8.08
N ILE A 16 -10.72 9.22 8.11
CA ILE A 16 -11.54 8.49 7.15
C ILE A 16 -13.04 8.77 7.32
N PHE A 17 -13.46 9.24 8.49
CA PHE A 17 -14.85 9.58 8.76
C PHE A 17 -15.16 11.06 8.50
N ASN A 18 -14.20 11.85 8.05
CA ASN A 18 -14.44 13.20 7.64
C ASN A 18 -15.44 13.21 6.47
N PRO A 19 -16.50 14.06 6.50
CA PRO A 19 -17.51 14.06 5.43
C PRO A 19 -16.94 14.25 4.03
N LYS A 20 -15.89 15.06 3.88
CA LYS A 20 -15.23 15.26 2.61
C LYS A 20 -14.55 13.98 2.13
N THR A 21 -13.90 13.25 3.04
CA THR A 21 -13.27 11.97 2.73
C THR A 21 -14.32 10.94 2.32
N ILE A 22 -15.40 10.82 3.08
CA ILE A 22 -16.49 9.88 2.77
C ILE A 22 -17.07 10.17 1.39
N ARG A 23 -17.31 11.44 1.06
CA ARG A 23 -17.84 11.82 -0.25
C ARG A 23 -16.86 11.48 -1.38
N SER A 24 -15.56 11.67 -1.16
CA SER A 24 -14.57 11.38 -2.18
C SER A 24 -14.47 9.89 -2.50
N THR A 25 -14.87 9.01 -1.59
CA THR A 25 -14.89 7.57 -1.83
C THR A 25 -16.11 7.10 -2.60
N MET A 26 -17.10 7.97 -2.83
CA MET A 26 -18.35 7.63 -3.50
C MET A 26 -19.06 6.44 -2.85
N GLY A 27 -19.02 6.37 -1.52
CA GLY A 27 -19.62 5.30 -0.75
C GLY A 27 -18.76 4.05 -0.59
N SER A 28 -17.62 3.98 -1.23
CA SER A 28 -16.74 2.80 -1.15
C SER A 28 -16.25 2.53 0.27
N ILE A 29 -16.13 3.55 1.11
CA ILE A 29 -15.69 3.40 2.49
C ILE A 29 -16.61 2.45 3.29
N TYR A 30 -17.88 2.36 2.92
CA TYR A 30 -18.83 1.46 3.58
C TYR A 30 -18.75 0.02 3.08
N ARG A 31 -18.04 -0.21 1.98
CA ARG A 31 -17.90 -1.52 1.34
C ARG A 31 -16.53 -2.14 1.56
N MET A 32 -15.54 -1.31 1.84
CA MET A 32 -14.16 -1.74 2.00
C MET A 32 -13.86 -1.98 3.47
N PRO A 33 -13.45 -3.19 3.86
CA PRO A 33 -12.98 -3.41 5.22
C PRO A 33 -11.73 -2.58 5.49
N PHE A 34 -11.70 -1.94 6.64
CA PHE A 34 -10.53 -1.19 7.06
C PHE A 34 -10.24 -1.41 8.54
N LEU A 35 -9.02 -1.15 8.94
CA LEU A 35 -8.56 -1.27 10.30
C LEU A 35 -7.58 -0.15 10.59
N ILE A 36 -7.76 0.53 11.71
CA ILE A 36 -6.84 1.54 12.20
C ILE A 36 -5.98 0.88 13.28
N VAL A 37 -4.67 0.95 13.12
CA VAL A 37 -3.74 0.31 14.05
C VAL A 37 -2.79 1.34 14.64
N ASP A 38 -2.43 1.16 15.92
CA ASP A 38 -1.50 2.04 16.61
C ASP A 38 -0.05 1.65 16.32
N ASP A 39 0.23 0.34 16.28
CA ASP A 39 1.56 -0.19 15.99
C ASP A 39 1.57 -0.79 14.58
N ALA A 40 1.84 0.06 13.60
CA ALA A 40 1.85 -0.37 12.21
C ALA A 40 3.02 -1.31 11.91
N VAL A 41 4.18 -1.05 12.48
CA VAL A 41 5.37 -1.89 12.25
C VAL A 41 5.12 -3.30 12.77
N GLY A 42 4.58 -3.43 13.96
CA GLY A 42 4.22 -4.74 14.52
C GLY A 42 3.16 -5.45 13.70
N PHE A 43 2.17 -4.71 13.21
CA PHE A 43 1.13 -5.28 12.35
C PHE A 43 1.73 -5.82 11.04
N VAL A 44 2.60 -5.05 10.40
CA VAL A 44 3.25 -5.46 9.14
C VAL A 44 4.10 -6.71 9.36
N LYS A 45 4.88 -6.75 10.44
CA LYS A 45 5.67 -7.94 10.77
C LYS A 45 4.78 -9.17 10.98
N GLY A 46 3.61 -8.99 11.57
CA GLY A 46 2.65 -10.07 11.79
C GLY A 46 2.04 -10.63 10.50
N LEU A 47 2.01 -9.85 9.43
CA LEU A 47 1.49 -10.31 8.14
C LEU A 47 2.32 -11.45 7.55
N LYS A 48 3.61 -11.45 7.81
CA LYS A 48 4.49 -12.54 7.36
C LYS A 48 4.07 -13.88 7.93
N ALA A 49 3.69 -13.92 9.20
CA ALA A 49 3.20 -15.14 9.85
C ALA A 49 1.90 -15.65 9.21
N ARG A 50 1.15 -14.78 8.56
CA ARG A 50 -0.08 -15.12 7.85
C ARG A 50 0.15 -15.40 6.37
N LYS A 51 1.40 -15.55 5.95
CA LYS A 51 1.79 -15.80 4.56
C LYS A 51 1.36 -14.70 3.60
N ILE A 52 1.34 -13.47 4.09
CA ILE A 52 1.09 -12.28 3.27
C ILE A 52 2.43 -11.60 3.04
N CYS A 53 2.82 -11.49 1.78
CA CYS A 53 4.06 -10.83 1.40
C CYS A 53 3.84 -9.32 1.36
N THR A 54 4.74 -8.57 1.97
CA THR A 54 4.63 -7.12 2.08
C THR A 54 5.62 -6.42 1.15
N TYR A 55 5.11 -5.46 0.40
CA TYR A 55 5.88 -4.69 -0.56
C TYR A 55 5.77 -3.22 -0.21
N ALA A 56 6.89 -2.59 0.07
CA ALA A 56 6.93 -1.15 0.34
C ALA A 56 7.29 -0.41 -0.93
N ALA A 57 6.46 0.56 -1.31
CA ALA A 57 6.76 1.45 -2.41
C ALA A 57 7.79 2.48 -1.95
N HIS A 58 8.97 2.43 -2.51
CA HIS A 58 10.10 3.23 -2.05
C HIS A 58 10.96 3.70 -3.22
N LEU A 59 11.52 4.91 -3.10
CA LEU A 59 12.39 5.46 -4.14
C LEU A 59 13.62 4.59 -4.42
N HIS A 60 14.13 3.95 -3.38
CA HIS A 60 15.31 3.09 -3.46
C HIS A 60 14.94 1.62 -3.60
N GLY A 61 13.75 1.35 -4.13
CA GLY A 61 13.33 -0.03 -4.38
C GLY A 61 14.30 -0.75 -5.30
N VAL A 62 14.66 -1.98 -4.93
CA VAL A 62 15.62 -2.79 -5.68
C VAL A 62 15.02 -3.25 -7.00
N HIS A 63 13.73 -3.57 -7.00
CA HIS A 63 13.04 -4.09 -8.17
C HIS A 63 11.92 -3.16 -8.62
N SER A 64 11.65 -3.20 -9.92
CA SER A 64 10.43 -2.59 -10.43
C SER A 64 9.22 -3.35 -9.91
N TYR A 65 8.12 -2.63 -9.69
CA TYR A 65 6.88 -3.24 -9.22
C TYR A 65 6.38 -4.36 -10.15
N ARG A 66 6.76 -4.35 -11.40
CA ARG A 66 6.35 -5.37 -12.38
C ARG A 66 7.13 -6.67 -12.26
N GLU A 67 8.23 -6.68 -11.55
CA GLU A 67 9.10 -7.86 -11.42
C GLU A 67 8.66 -8.81 -10.32
N GLU A 68 7.68 -8.42 -9.50
CA GLU A 68 7.24 -9.20 -8.36
C GLU A 68 5.99 -10.01 -8.66
N ASP A 69 5.81 -11.08 -7.90
CA ASP A 69 4.65 -11.97 -8.01
C ASP A 69 3.60 -11.58 -6.96
N TYR A 70 2.48 -11.05 -7.42
CA TYR A 70 1.38 -10.66 -6.55
C TYR A 70 0.20 -11.63 -6.59
N THR A 71 0.40 -12.83 -7.08
CA THR A 71 -0.67 -13.82 -7.18
C THR A 71 -1.06 -14.41 -5.84
N LYS A 72 -0.19 -14.30 -4.84
CA LYS A 72 -0.43 -14.77 -3.48
C LYS A 72 -0.91 -13.63 -2.59
N GLY A 73 -1.09 -13.90 -1.30
CA GLY A 73 -1.44 -12.86 -0.34
C GLY A 73 -0.44 -11.70 -0.41
N THR A 74 -0.93 -10.50 -0.67
CA THR A 74 -0.10 -9.33 -0.96
C THR A 74 -0.58 -8.14 -0.15
N ALA A 75 0.35 -7.40 0.43
CA ALA A 75 0.09 -6.13 1.09
C ALA A 75 1.06 -5.08 0.54
N PHE A 76 0.52 -3.95 0.12
CA PHE A 76 1.32 -2.82 -0.32
C PHE A 76 1.40 -1.78 0.80
N LEU A 77 2.60 -1.31 1.09
CA LEU A 77 2.84 -0.25 2.06
C LEU A 77 3.09 1.04 1.30
N ILE A 78 2.20 2.00 1.52
CA ILE A 78 2.26 3.29 0.83
C ILE A 78 2.49 4.38 1.87
N GLY A 79 3.51 5.20 1.66
CA GLY A 79 3.80 6.33 2.51
C GLY A 79 2.89 7.52 2.23
N ASN A 80 2.89 8.50 3.13
CA ASN A 80 2.17 9.74 2.87
C ASN A 80 2.95 10.60 1.86
N GLU A 81 2.27 11.61 1.33
CA GLU A 81 2.82 12.45 0.26
C GLU A 81 3.97 13.33 0.70
N GLY A 82 4.03 13.71 1.97
CA GLY A 82 5.06 14.60 2.47
C GLY A 82 6.35 13.90 2.83
N ASN A 83 6.26 12.84 3.62
CA ASN A 83 7.42 12.19 4.22
C ASN A 83 7.68 10.77 3.73
N GLY A 84 6.80 10.21 2.92
CA GLY A 84 6.91 8.83 2.49
C GLY A 84 6.72 7.84 3.63
N LEU A 85 7.23 6.64 3.47
CA LEU A 85 7.25 5.64 4.53
C LEU A 85 8.39 5.92 5.52
N THR A 86 8.16 5.63 6.79
CA THR A 86 9.23 5.69 7.78
C THR A 86 10.25 4.58 7.50
N ASP A 87 11.48 4.78 7.96
CA ASP A 87 12.52 3.76 7.81
C ASP A 87 12.12 2.44 8.48
N ALA A 88 11.48 2.53 9.64
CA ALA A 88 11.00 1.35 10.36
C ALA A 88 9.97 0.56 9.56
N MET A 89 9.06 1.24 8.86
CA MET A 89 8.08 0.59 8.01
C MET A 89 8.72 -0.04 6.78
N ALA A 90 9.66 0.66 6.16
CA ALA A 90 10.38 0.13 5.01
C ALA A 90 11.18 -1.13 5.38
N GLU A 91 11.81 -1.12 6.55
CA GLU A 91 12.55 -2.29 7.05
C GLU A 91 11.63 -3.45 7.41
N ALA A 92 10.42 -3.18 7.85
CA ALA A 92 9.44 -4.22 8.18
C ALA A 92 8.89 -4.93 6.96
N ALA A 93 8.92 -4.29 5.79
CA ALA A 93 8.47 -4.89 4.54
C ALA A 93 9.46 -5.97 4.08
N GLU A 94 8.94 -7.00 3.45
CA GLU A 94 9.77 -8.06 2.90
C GLU A 94 10.54 -7.60 1.66
N CYS A 95 9.96 -6.69 0.88
CA CYS A 95 10.55 -6.23 -0.35
C CYS A 95 10.29 -4.74 -0.57
N LEU A 96 11.29 -4.04 -1.06
CA LEU A 96 11.14 -2.67 -1.51
C LEU A 96 10.97 -2.67 -3.02
N ILE A 97 9.89 -2.11 -3.50
CA ILE A 97 9.60 -2.00 -4.92
C ILE A 97 9.54 -0.53 -5.31
N ARG A 98 9.76 -0.26 -6.58
CA ARG A 98 9.61 1.10 -7.09
C ARG A 98 8.76 1.11 -8.34
N ILE A 99 8.06 2.22 -8.52
CA ILE A 99 7.41 2.53 -9.78
C ILE A 99 8.40 3.40 -10.57
N PRO A 100 8.93 2.90 -11.70
CA PRO A 100 9.89 3.69 -12.47
C PRO A 100 9.29 5.01 -12.92
N MET A 101 10.05 6.08 -12.72
CA MET A 101 9.64 7.44 -13.11
C MET A 101 10.58 7.98 -14.16
N GLU A 102 10.03 8.70 -15.12
CA GLU A 102 10.80 9.40 -16.13
C GLU A 102 10.83 10.89 -15.80
N GLY A 103 11.91 11.53 -16.18
CA GLY A 103 12.09 12.96 -15.96
C GLY A 103 12.54 13.29 -14.56
N LYS A 104 12.13 14.48 -14.07
CA LYS A 104 12.59 15.01 -12.78
C LYS A 104 11.67 14.69 -11.62
N VAL A 105 10.55 14.02 -11.87
CA VAL A 105 9.59 13.68 -10.82
C VAL A 105 10.07 12.43 -10.11
N GLU A 106 10.22 12.51 -8.80
CA GLU A 106 10.75 11.40 -8.00
C GLU A 106 9.70 10.41 -7.54
N SER A 107 8.45 10.85 -7.39
CA SER A 107 7.38 9.99 -6.89
C SER A 107 6.03 10.37 -7.46
N LEU A 108 5.13 9.39 -7.48
CA LEU A 108 3.73 9.61 -7.78
C LEU A 108 2.96 9.99 -6.53
N ASN A 109 1.82 10.65 -6.72
CA ASN A 109 0.82 10.81 -5.68
C ASN A 109 0.49 9.44 -5.06
N ALA A 110 0.31 9.39 -3.75
CA ALA A 110 0.11 8.12 -3.03
C ALA A 110 -1.11 7.35 -3.53
N ALA A 111 -2.20 8.03 -3.83
CA ALA A 111 -3.40 7.38 -4.36
C ALA A 111 -3.15 6.80 -5.76
N ILE A 112 -2.45 7.52 -6.60
CA ILE A 112 -2.10 7.05 -7.95
C ILE A 112 -1.15 5.87 -7.86
N ALA A 113 -0.13 5.95 -7.01
CA ALA A 113 0.79 4.83 -6.79
C ALA A 113 0.05 3.58 -6.31
N SER A 114 -0.87 3.75 -5.37
CA SER A 114 -1.70 2.66 -4.88
C SER A 114 -2.52 2.03 -6.01
N ALA A 115 -3.13 2.85 -6.85
CA ALA A 115 -3.93 2.36 -7.97
C ALA A 115 -3.07 1.55 -8.96
N VAL A 116 -1.89 2.04 -9.29
CA VAL A 116 -0.97 1.35 -10.21
C VAL A 116 -0.61 -0.02 -9.66
N LEU A 117 -0.23 -0.10 -8.39
CA LEU A 117 0.16 -1.36 -7.76
C LEU A 117 -1.03 -2.33 -7.66
N MET A 118 -2.20 -1.83 -7.31
CA MET A 118 -3.39 -2.66 -7.20
C MET A 118 -3.82 -3.21 -8.55
N TYR A 119 -3.74 -2.43 -9.62
CA TYR A 119 -4.06 -2.91 -10.96
C TYR A 119 -3.04 -3.93 -11.46
N GLU A 120 -1.77 -3.76 -11.14
CA GLU A 120 -0.77 -4.78 -11.48
C GLU A 120 -1.07 -6.10 -10.78
N ALA A 121 -1.38 -6.07 -9.48
CA ALA A 121 -1.75 -7.27 -8.75
C ALA A 121 -3.02 -7.91 -9.31
N HIS A 122 -4.00 -7.09 -9.63
CA HIS A 122 -5.26 -7.57 -10.23
C HIS A 122 -5.01 -8.23 -11.57
N GLY A 123 -4.19 -7.63 -12.42
CA GLY A 123 -3.85 -8.17 -13.72
C GLY A 123 -3.16 -9.53 -13.64
N GLN A 124 -2.27 -9.70 -12.66
CA GLN A 124 -1.58 -10.97 -12.46
C GLN A 124 -2.51 -12.09 -12.00
N ARG A 125 -3.60 -11.72 -11.33
CA ARG A 125 -4.58 -12.69 -10.81
C ARG A 125 -5.72 -13.00 -11.78
N ALA A 126 -5.78 -12.27 -12.85
CA ALA A 126 -6.85 -12.43 -13.85
C ALA A 126 -6.65 -13.69 -14.70
#